data_c4fc144faa9070e9f85c360053f16169
#
_entry.id   c4fc144faa9070e9f85c360053f16169
#
_cell.length_a   1.000
_cell.length_b   1.000
_cell.length_c   1.000
_cell.angle_alpha   90.00
_cell.angle_beta   90.00
_cell.angle_gamma   90.00
#
_symmetry.space_group_name_H-M   'P 1'
#
loop_
_entity.id
_entity.type
_entity.pdbx_description
1 polymer ?
#
loop_
_entity_poly.entity_id
_entity_poly.type
_entity_poly.pdbx_seq_one_letter_code
_entity_poly.pdbx_strand_id
1 'polypeptide(L)'
;MALITRRRFAWQTAFAAALFGCPLRALGSRGVSDADKQNGAPLDAEAIRKLASHIDGNVITPETSEYDAARSIFNRAFDRHPAVIVRCAGPSDVARTLEFAQTKHLPLAVRAGGHSRLGFGMCDGGVVIDLSAMKRVEVDTGKRVARAEAGALVRDLDTATQRFGLATTSGGCPTVGIAGLTLGGGEGRLMEKYGAACDNLLSAQVVTVDGRQVEASPKSNPDLFWAIRGGGGNFGVVTTLEYQLHPVDQVLSGALTYPPGRIPDLLQAFVKFLAGAPDEMDAFAQLLPSEQGRRLKIDVCYCGDPRLGNDLLRPLRAFKPQDDSVKTMSYLEAQTAGGFLAAPVAHFQTNLLLRELSGAAIAAITTAINDAPATCKAIIVPLRGAVSRVNVTDTAFALREPGYEIDIAGVWNTPAAKAEVVRWVQATRDNLQPFGHGVYVNQLGDTSDQLVRSGYGPNYARLVEIKKKYDPNNVLRLNQNIKPDSASNT
;
A
#
# COMPACT_ATOMS: atom_id res chain seq x y z
N MET A 1 28.73 -25.15 -43.11
CA MET A 1 29.98 -24.74 -43.71
C MET A 1 30.02 -23.20 -43.77
N ALA A 2 31.06 -22.67 -43.24
CA ALA A 2 31.65 -21.33 -43.21
C ALA A 2 30.96 -20.29 -42.33
N LEU A 3 31.40 -19.95 -41.16
CA LEU A 3 32.67 -19.41 -40.60
C LEU A 3 32.93 -17.90 -40.93
N ILE A 4 33.01 -17.12 -39.81
CA ILE A 4 33.98 -16.01 -39.57
C ILE A 4 33.51 -14.62 -40.05
N THR A 5 33.60 -13.52 -39.29
CA THR A 5 34.72 -12.97 -38.47
C THR A 5 34.28 -11.78 -37.61
N ARG A 6 34.99 -11.63 -36.48
CA ARG A 6 35.05 -10.47 -35.61
C ARG A 6 35.74 -9.29 -36.31
N ARG A 7 35.29 -8.06 -36.02
CA ARG A 7 36.20 -6.89 -36.01
C ARG A 7 35.84 -5.91 -34.90
N ARG A 8 36.82 -5.72 -34.00
CA ARG A 8 36.98 -4.60 -33.05
C ARG A 8 37.29 -3.33 -33.85
N PHE A 9 36.74 -2.18 -33.39
CA PHE A 9 37.41 -0.91 -33.56
C PHE A 9 37.24 -0.08 -32.30
N ALA A 10 38.35 0.21 -31.63
CA ALA A 10 38.52 1.19 -30.59
C ALA A 10 38.80 2.56 -31.23
N TRP A 11 38.18 3.61 -30.75
CA TRP A 11 38.69 4.96 -30.90
C TRP A 11 38.63 5.67 -29.54
N GLN A 12 39.84 5.95 -29.02
CA GLN A 12 40.09 6.95 -27.98
C GLN A 12 40.16 8.31 -28.65
N THR A 13 39.53 9.32 -28.11
CA THR A 13 40.05 10.70 -28.13
C THR A 13 39.53 11.45 -26.89
N ALA A 14 40.48 11.93 -26.10
CA ALA A 14 40.32 12.81 -24.98
C ALA A 14 39.90 14.22 -25.44
N PHE A 15 39.03 14.91 -24.70
CA PHE A 15 39.01 16.36 -24.63
C PHE A 15 38.80 16.84 -23.20
N ALA A 16 39.46 17.94 -22.91
CA ALA A 16 39.87 18.46 -21.63
C ALA A 16 38.75 19.05 -20.77
N ALA A 17 39.07 19.11 -19.48
CA ALA A 17 38.34 19.72 -18.39
C ALA A 17 38.05 21.22 -18.57
N ALA A 18 36.88 21.66 -18.14
CA ALA A 18 36.64 23.00 -17.62
C ALA A 18 35.84 22.90 -16.31
N LEU A 19 36.45 23.37 -15.26
CA LEU A 19 36.00 23.48 -13.88
C LEU A 19 34.82 24.45 -13.79
N PHE A 20 33.70 23.98 -13.22
CA PHE A 20 32.85 24.80 -12.34
C PHE A 20 32.40 23.89 -11.19
N GLY A 21 32.97 24.16 -10.03
CA GLY A 21 32.66 23.49 -8.81
C GLY A 21 31.26 23.91 -8.28
N CYS A 22 30.35 22.98 -8.26
CA CYS A 22 29.22 22.96 -7.32
C CYS A 22 29.35 21.68 -6.50
N PRO A 23 29.29 21.73 -5.15
CA PRO A 23 29.37 20.52 -4.37
C PRO A 23 28.07 19.72 -4.57
N LEU A 24 28.14 18.62 -5.30
CA LEU A 24 27.12 17.57 -5.26
C LEU A 24 27.09 17.06 -3.81
N ARG A 25 26.15 17.57 -3.03
CA ARG A 25 25.71 16.89 -1.82
C ARG A 25 25.17 15.52 -2.27
N ALA A 26 25.93 14.49 -1.98
CA ALA A 26 25.46 13.12 -2.00
C ALA A 26 24.25 13.04 -1.05
N LEU A 27 23.04 13.08 -1.59
CA LEU A 27 21.83 12.67 -0.91
C LEU A 27 21.90 11.13 -0.81
N GLY A 28 22.66 10.68 0.20
CA GLY A 28 22.53 9.31 0.67
C GLY A 28 21.07 9.08 1.00
N SER A 29 20.51 7.97 0.55
CA SER A 29 19.27 7.42 1.05
C SER A 29 19.32 7.50 2.58
N ARG A 30 18.62 8.46 3.18
CA ARG A 30 18.37 8.43 4.62
C ARG A 30 17.40 7.26 4.84
N GLY A 31 17.98 6.05 4.91
CA GLY A 31 17.39 4.98 5.67
C GLY A 31 17.02 5.52 7.06
N VAL A 32 16.07 4.84 7.70
CA VAL A 32 15.70 5.01 9.10
C VAL A 32 16.87 5.59 9.88
N SER A 33 16.67 6.73 10.55
CA SER A 33 17.74 7.49 11.20
C SER A 33 18.63 6.59 12.07
N ASP A 34 19.93 6.87 12.13
CA ASP A 34 20.87 6.12 13.00
C ASP A 34 20.46 6.09 14.48
N ALA A 35 19.45 6.86 14.89
CA ALA A 35 18.83 6.76 16.20
C ALA A 35 18.11 5.41 16.46
N ASP A 36 17.77 4.64 15.42
CA ASP A 36 17.20 3.30 15.57
C ASP A 36 18.26 2.20 15.69
N LYS A 37 19.55 2.53 15.55
CA LYS A 37 20.68 1.65 15.87
C LYS A 37 21.08 1.75 17.34
N GLN A 38 20.12 1.68 18.24
CA GLN A 38 20.47 1.34 19.62
C GLN A 38 20.90 -0.13 19.61
N ASN A 39 22.22 -0.37 19.74
CA ASN A 39 22.79 -1.65 20.11
C ASN A 39 22.25 -2.02 21.50
N GLY A 40 21.01 -2.51 21.55
CA GLY A 40 20.49 -3.17 22.73
C GLY A 40 21.41 -4.36 23.02
N ALA A 41 21.82 -4.53 24.28
CA ALA A 41 22.45 -5.76 24.71
C ALA A 41 21.62 -6.95 24.21
N PRO A 42 22.23 -8.08 23.82
CA PRO A 42 21.49 -9.26 23.39
C PRO A 42 20.38 -9.54 24.39
N LEU A 43 19.16 -9.75 23.93
CA LEU A 43 18.05 -10.10 24.78
C LEU A 43 18.43 -11.36 25.59
N ASP A 44 18.34 -11.24 26.90
CA ASP A 44 18.60 -12.35 27.79
C ASP A 44 17.64 -13.52 27.49
N ALA A 45 18.19 -14.71 27.31
CA ALA A 45 17.44 -15.94 27.05
C ALA A 45 16.40 -16.23 28.14
N GLU A 46 16.64 -15.80 29.40
CA GLU A 46 15.68 -15.92 30.49
C GLU A 46 14.46 -14.98 30.26
N ALA A 47 14.69 -13.75 29.82
CA ALA A 47 13.62 -12.84 29.50
C ALA A 47 12.71 -13.36 28.36
N ILE A 48 13.33 -13.99 27.34
CA ILE A 48 12.59 -14.62 26.23
C ILE A 48 11.77 -15.82 26.75
N ARG A 49 12.38 -16.70 27.57
CA ARG A 49 11.66 -17.84 28.18
C ARG A 49 10.49 -17.37 29.04
N LYS A 50 10.68 -16.30 29.83
CA LYS A 50 9.62 -15.70 30.63
C LYS A 50 8.50 -15.15 29.75
N LEU A 51 8.82 -14.44 28.66
CA LEU A 51 7.81 -14.01 27.69
C LEU A 51 7.05 -15.20 27.13
N ALA A 52 7.76 -16.22 26.63
CA ALA A 52 7.17 -17.42 26.02
C ALA A 52 6.21 -18.16 26.97
N SER A 53 6.48 -18.19 28.28
CA SER A 53 5.59 -18.85 29.26
C SER A 53 4.25 -18.11 29.48
N HIS A 54 4.10 -16.89 28.94
CA HIS A 54 2.87 -16.10 29.05
C HIS A 54 2.19 -15.87 27.69
N ILE A 55 2.73 -16.39 26.59
CA ILE A 55 2.18 -16.26 25.23
C ILE A 55 1.42 -17.54 24.89
N ASP A 56 0.18 -17.40 24.44
CA ASP A 56 -0.65 -18.52 23.96
C ASP A 56 -0.27 -18.92 22.51
N GLY A 57 0.32 -18.00 21.76
CA GLY A 57 0.84 -18.21 20.41
C GLY A 57 2.27 -18.75 20.40
N ASN A 58 3.09 -18.33 19.41
CA ASN A 58 4.45 -18.80 19.24
C ASN A 58 5.46 -17.66 19.41
N VAL A 59 6.53 -17.91 20.18
CA VAL A 59 7.71 -17.03 20.27
C VAL A 59 8.81 -17.61 19.40
N ILE A 60 9.24 -16.85 18.39
CA ILE A 60 10.19 -17.23 17.35
C ILE A 60 11.44 -16.37 17.53
N THR A 61 12.60 -17.03 17.67
CA THR A 61 13.91 -16.38 17.84
C THR A 61 14.87 -16.78 16.71
N PRO A 62 16.03 -16.15 16.57
CA PRO A 62 17.01 -16.51 15.55
C PRO A 62 17.44 -17.99 15.57
N GLU A 63 17.33 -18.68 16.71
CA GLU A 63 17.64 -20.11 16.87
C GLU A 63 16.49 -21.02 16.39
N THR A 64 15.32 -20.47 16.14
CA THR A 64 14.14 -21.23 15.71
C THR A 64 14.23 -21.54 14.21
N SER A 65 13.99 -22.77 13.79
CA SER A 65 14.09 -23.19 12.38
C SER A 65 13.15 -22.41 11.42
N GLU A 66 12.05 -21.89 11.91
CA GLU A 66 11.09 -21.10 11.14
C GLU A 66 11.42 -19.59 11.08
N TYR A 67 12.51 -19.13 11.73
CA TYR A 67 12.81 -17.71 11.88
C TYR A 67 12.95 -16.99 10.55
N ASP A 68 13.70 -17.52 9.58
CA ASP A 68 13.90 -16.87 8.28
C ASP A 68 12.60 -16.77 7.48
N ALA A 69 11.72 -17.76 7.59
CA ALA A 69 10.39 -17.70 6.99
C ALA A 69 9.50 -16.65 7.70
N ALA A 70 9.55 -16.59 9.03
CA ALA A 70 8.76 -15.68 9.84
C ALA A 70 9.16 -14.22 9.65
N ARG A 71 10.45 -13.89 9.53
CA ARG A 71 10.93 -12.51 9.30
C ARG A 71 10.79 -12.04 7.84
N SER A 72 10.47 -12.93 6.94
CA SER A 72 10.28 -12.60 5.52
C SER A 72 9.03 -11.77 5.26
N ILE A 73 9.19 -10.63 4.56
CA ILE A 73 8.11 -9.73 4.15
C ILE A 73 8.02 -9.60 2.63
N PHE A 74 6.94 -8.98 2.13
CA PHE A 74 6.67 -8.89 0.69
C PHE A 74 7.74 -8.09 -0.06
N ASN A 75 8.18 -6.93 0.47
CA ASN A 75 9.24 -6.14 -0.13
C ASN A 75 10.62 -6.70 0.24
N ARG A 76 11.23 -7.46 -0.66
CA ARG A 76 12.55 -8.08 -0.49
C ARG A 76 13.72 -7.09 -0.50
N ALA A 77 13.46 -5.80 -0.67
CA ALA A 77 14.47 -4.75 -0.46
C ALA A 77 14.88 -4.61 1.02
N PHE A 78 14.05 -5.12 1.94
CA PHE A 78 14.26 -5.07 3.38
C PHE A 78 14.48 -6.48 3.93
N ASP A 79 15.71 -6.73 4.37
CA ASP A 79 16.14 -7.96 5.05
C ASP A 79 16.47 -7.59 6.51
N ARG A 80 15.46 -7.64 7.39
CA ARG A 80 15.57 -7.24 8.79
C ARG A 80 15.63 -8.44 9.71
N HIS A 81 16.36 -8.28 10.84
CA HIS A 81 16.65 -9.32 11.81
C HIS A 81 16.12 -8.94 13.20
N PRO A 82 14.81 -9.18 13.48
CA PRO A 82 14.25 -8.96 14.81
C PRO A 82 14.89 -9.88 15.86
N ALA A 83 15.02 -9.40 17.10
CA ALA A 83 15.48 -10.23 18.21
C ALA A 83 14.44 -11.30 18.58
N VAL A 84 13.14 -10.96 18.44
CA VAL A 84 12.06 -11.90 18.70
C VAL A 84 10.82 -11.55 17.86
N ILE A 85 10.15 -12.58 17.36
CA ILE A 85 8.85 -12.47 16.68
C ILE A 85 7.83 -13.21 17.55
N VAL A 86 6.79 -12.51 17.99
CA VAL A 86 5.66 -13.12 18.71
C VAL A 86 4.50 -13.28 17.74
N ARG A 87 4.26 -14.52 17.31
CA ARG A 87 3.07 -14.85 16.50
C ARG A 87 1.89 -15.03 17.43
N CYS A 88 1.11 -13.96 17.56
CA CYS A 88 0.03 -13.86 18.54
C CYS A 88 -1.16 -14.76 18.16
N ALA A 89 -1.71 -15.46 19.17
CA ALA A 89 -2.97 -16.21 19.05
C ALA A 89 -4.19 -15.33 19.35
N GLY A 90 -4.00 -14.21 20.07
CA GLY A 90 -5.09 -13.33 20.45
C GLY A 90 -4.62 -11.98 21.04
N PRO A 91 -5.58 -11.12 21.44
CA PRO A 91 -5.29 -9.80 21.97
C PRO A 91 -4.44 -9.80 23.26
N SER A 92 -4.51 -10.85 24.06
CA SER A 92 -3.70 -10.99 25.27
C SER A 92 -2.21 -11.09 24.96
N ASP A 93 -1.85 -11.84 23.91
CA ASP A 93 -0.45 -11.94 23.46
C ASP A 93 0.06 -10.60 22.93
N VAL A 94 -0.80 -9.85 22.24
CA VAL A 94 -0.48 -8.49 21.76
C VAL A 94 -0.15 -7.58 22.94
N ALA A 95 -0.99 -7.58 24.01
CA ALA A 95 -0.79 -6.77 25.20
C ALA A 95 0.52 -7.12 25.93
N ARG A 96 0.78 -8.42 26.13
CA ARG A 96 2.02 -8.90 26.77
C ARG A 96 3.27 -8.57 25.97
N THR A 97 3.16 -8.64 24.64
CA THR A 97 4.28 -8.31 23.75
C THR A 97 4.57 -6.81 23.75
N LEU A 98 3.55 -5.95 23.78
CA LEU A 98 3.67 -4.50 23.95
C LEU A 98 4.37 -4.16 25.27
N GLU A 99 3.93 -4.74 26.39
CA GLU A 99 4.52 -4.55 27.71
C GLU A 99 6.00 -4.99 27.72
N PHE A 100 6.30 -6.15 27.14
CA PHE A 100 7.67 -6.67 27.05
C PHE A 100 8.58 -5.72 26.26
N ALA A 101 8.16 -5.28 25.07
CA ALA A 101 8.94 -4.38 24.24
C ALA A 101 9.23 -3.05 24.95
N GLN A 102 8.23 -2.48 25.62
CA GLN A 102 8.38 -1.23 26.37
C GLN A 102 9.29 -1.37 27.59
N THR A 103 9.11 -2.44 28.40
CA THR A 103 9.93 -2.74 29.56
C THR A 103 11.39 -2.95 29.21
N LYS A 104 11.66 -3.52 28.03
CA LYS A 104 13.01 -3.76 27.52
C LYS A 104 13.55 -2.62 26.62
N HIS A 105 12.78 -1.57 26.43
CA HIS A 105 13.10 -0.43 25.57
C HIS A 105 13.48 -0.84 24.12
N LEU A 106 12.80 -1.85 23.57
CA LEU A 106 13.09 -2.42 22.26
C LEU A 106 12.26 -1.73 21.15
N PRO A 107 12.82 -1.60 19.94
CA PRO A 107 12.03 -1.28 18.76
C PRO A 107 10.88 -2.28 18.59
N LEU A 108 9.70 -1.77 18.18
CA LEU A 108 8.51 -2.59 18.02
C LEU A 108 7.93 -2.44 16.62
N ALA A 109 7.76 -3.55 15.91
CA ALA A 109 7.04 -3.62 14.65
C ALA A 109 5.74 -4.40 14.81
N VAL A 110 4.72 -4.06 14.01
CA VAL A 110 3.47 -4.81 13.93
C VAL A 110 3.30 -5.32 12.50
N ARG A 111 3.11 -6.63 12.37
CA ARG A 111 2.91 -7.31 11.09
C ARG A 111 1.51 -7.91 11.01
N ALA A 112 0.74 -7.54 9.98
CA ALA A 112 -0.45 -8.26 9.51
C ALA A 112 -0.07 -9.05 8.24
N GLY A 113 -0.31 -8.52 7.02
CA GLY A 113 0.08 -9.17 5.77
C GLY A 113 1.54 -8.95 5.32
N GLY A 114 2.32 -8.08 5.99
CA GLY A 114 3.73 -7.83 5.66
C GLY A 114 3.96 -7.08 4.34
N HIS A 115 2.99 -6.32 3.85
CA HIS A 115 3.03 -5.59 2.57
C HIS A 115 3.49 -4.13 2.66
N SER A 116 3.96 -3.66 3.81
CA SER A 116 4.50 -2.29 3.92
C SER A 116 5.57 -2.03 2.86
N ARG A 117 5.43 -0.93 2.11
CA ARG A 117 6.40 -0.52 1.08
C ARG A 117 7.79 -0.25 1.66
N LEU A 118 7.86 0.17 2.91
CA LEU A 118 9.07 0.49 3.67
C LEU A 118 9.51 -0.62 4.64
N GLY A 119 8.88 -1.78 4.58
CA GLY A 119 9.26 -2.92 5.42
C GLY A 119 8.95 -2.73 6.90
N PHE A 120 8.01 -1.87 7.27
CA PHE A 120 7.64 -1.58 8.66
C PHE A 120 7.03 -2.76 9.44
N GLY A 121 6.64 -3.84 8.75
CA GLY A 121 6.21 -5.07 9.40
C GLY A 121 7.33 -5.85 10.10
N MET A 122 8.58 -5.37 10.03
CA MET A 122 9.78 -5.94 10.64
C MET A 122 10.68 -4.84 11.17
N CYS A 123 11.55 -5.17 12.14
CA CYS A 123 12.58 -4.29 12.68
C CYS A 123 13.86 -5.07 12.95
N ASP A 124 14.99 -4.38 13.07
CA ASP A 124 16.26 -4.97 13.46
C ASP A 124 16.42 -4.93 14.98
N GLY A 125 16.87 -6.03 15.60
CA GLY A 125 17.16 -6.13 17.03
C GLY A 125 15.97 -5.92 17.97
N GLY A 126 14.76 -5.75 17.43
CA GLY A 126 13.56 -5.43 18.19
C GLY A 126 12.57 -6.60 18.30
N VAL A 127 11.33 -6.25 18.64
CA VAL A 127 10.20 -7.18 18.82
C VAL A 127 9.21 -6.99 17.67
N VAL A 128 8.70 -8.11 17.14
CA VAL A 128 7.63 -8.09 16.14
C VAL A 128 6.37 -8.71 16.73
N ILE A 129 5.28 -7.97 16.74
CA ILE A 129 3.91 -8.49 16.93
C ILE A 129 3.44 -9.01 15.58
N ASP A 130 3.43 -10.33 15.42
CA ASP A 130 2.97 -11.00 14.19
C ASP A 130 1.53 -11.47 14.37
N LEU A 131 0.59 -10.83 13.67
CA LEU A 131 -0.84 -11.13 13.72
C LEU A 131 -1.25 -12.23 12.73
N SER A 132 -0.33 -12.81 11.95
CA SER A 132 -0.65 -13.71 10.84
C SER A 132 -1.40 -14.99 11.22
N ALA A 133 -1.40 -15.39 12.50
CA ALA A 133 -2.21 -16.50 13.01
C ALA A 133 -3.68 -16.09 13.27
N MET A 134 -3.95 -14.81 13.49
CA MET A 134 -5.28 -14.24 13.75
C MET A 134 -5.96 -13.88 12.43
N LYS A 135 -6.53 -14.88 11.73
CA LYS A 135 -7.06 -14.71 10.36
C LYS A 135 -8.50 -15.21 10.14
N ARG A 136 -9.23 -15.46 11.23
CA ARG A 136 -10.62 -15.89 11.15
C ARG A 136 -11.50 -14.77 10.57
N VAL A 137 -12.42 -15.15 9.68
CA VAL A 137 -13.44 -14.27 9.11
C VAL A 137 -14.81 -14.89 9.31
N GLU A 138 -15.71 -14.16 9.95
CA GLU A 138 -17.11 -14.54 10.21
C GLU A 138 -18.03 -13.59 9.45
N VAL A 139 -19.07 -14.14 8.80
CA VAL A 139 -20.03 -13.35 8.02
C VAL A 139 -21.44 -13.51 8.62
N ASP A 140 -22.03 -12.40 9.02
CA ASP A 140 -23.44 -12.29 9.38
C ASP A 140 -24.21 -11.79 8.15
N THR A 141 -24.87 -12.72 7.45
CA THR A 141 -25.63 -12.41 6.22
C THR A 141 -26.88 -11.59 6.50
N GLY A 142 -27.49 -11.74 7.67
CA GLY A 142 -28.68 -11.00 8.05
C GLY A 142 -28.41 -9.51 8.28
N LYS A 143 -27.27 -9.20 8.88
CA LYS A 143 -26.80 -7.82 9.08
C LYS A 143 -25.96 -7.32 7.91
N ARG A 144 -25.50 -8.21 7.03
CA ARG A 144 -24.47 -7.94 5.99
C ARG A 144 -23.21 -7.35 6.59
N VAL A 145 -22.63 -8.06 7.55
CA VAL A 145 -21.43 -7.66 8.26
C VAL A 145 -20.40 -8.78 8.20
N ALA A 146 -19.14 -8.44 7.99
CA ALA A 146 -18.01 -9.33 8.17
C ALA A 146 -17.20 -8.90 9.38
N ARG A 147 -16.95 -9.83 10.31
CA ARG A 147 -16.00 -9.67 11.40
C ARG A 147 -14.73 -10.46 11.07
N ALA A 148 -13.62 -9.75 10.90
CA ALA A 148 -12.36 -10.31 10.46
C ALA A 148 -11.23 -10.01 11.45
N GLU A 149 -10.44 -11.02 11.81
CA GLU A 149 -9.22 -10.84 12.59
C GLU A 149 -8.14 -10.13 11.77
N ALA A 150 -7.32 -9.32 12.42
CA ALA A 150 -6.42 -8.35 11.76
C ALA A 150 -5.26 -8.97 10.96
N GLY A 151 -4.96 -10.24 11.17
CA GLY A 151 -3.99 -10.99 10.35
C GLY A 151 -4.58 -11.58 9.07
N ALA A 152 -5.90 -11.48 8.86
CA ALA A 152 -6.52 -11.92 7.61
C ALA A 152 -6.01 -11.13 6.40
N LEU A 153 -5.94 -11.80 5.27
CA LEU A 153 -5.57 -11.23 3.98
C LEU A 153 -6.83 -10.87 3.19
N VAL A 154 -6.68 -10.03 2.17
CA VAL A 154 -7.75 -9.69 1.22
C VAL A 154 -8.44 -10.95 0.69
N ARG A 155 -7.67 -11.96 0.27
CA ARG A 155 -8.24 -13.24 -0.21
C ARG A 155 -9.08 -13.98 0.85
N ASP A 156 -8.70 -13.86 2.13
CA ASP A 156 -9.42 -14.57 3.20
C ASP A 156 -10.79 -13.91 3.41
N LEU A 157 -10.84 -12.57 3.41
CA LEU A 157 -12.07 -11.78 3.49
C LEU A 157 -12.96 -12.02 2.26
N ASP A 158 -12.42 -11.87 1.05
CA ASP A 158 -13.17 -12.04 -0.20
C ASP A 158 -13.71 -13.48 -0.33
N THR A 159 -12.89 -14.50 -0.02
CA THR A 159 -13.34 -15.91 -0.05
C THR A 159 -14.49 -16.17 0.94
N ALA A 160 -14.43 -15.59 2.13
CA ALA A 160 -15.47 -15.79 3.15
C ALA A 160 -16.80 -15.10 2.75
N THR A 161 -16.72 -13.85 2.24
CA THR A 161 -17.91 -13.05 1.92
C THR A 161 -18.58 -13.49 0.62
N GLN A 162 -17.78 -13.90 -0.38
CA GLN A 162 -18.27 -14.31 -1.70
C GLN A 162 -19.07 -15.63 -1.67
N ARG A 163 -18.96 -16.44 -0.62
CA ARG A 163 -19.86 -17.58 -0.39
C ARG A 163 -21.33 -17.18 -0.30
N PHE A 164 -21.58 -15.91 -0.03
CA PHE A 164 -22.91 -15.34 0.17
C PHE A 164 -23.26 -14.27 -0.86
N GLY A 165 -22.46 -14.10 -1.92
CA GLY A 165 -22.63 -13.04 -2.91
C GLY A 165 -22.46 -11.64 -2.32
N LEU A 166 -21.65 -11.51 -1.27
CA LEU A 166 -21.38 -10.26 -0.56
C LEU A 166 -19.91 -9.86 -0.71
N ALA A 167 -19.63 -8.55 -0.72
CA ALA A 167 -18.27 -8.00 -0.73
C ALA A 167 -18.23 -6.65 -0.02
N THR A 168 -17.00 -6.20 0.28
CA THR A 168 -16.68 -4.84 0.71
C THR A 168 -15.44 -4.36 -0.04
N THR A 169 -15.10 -3.07 0.02
CA THR A 169 -13.83 -2.59 -0.56
C THR A 169 -12.66 -3.19 0.22
N SER A 170 -11.83 -4.01 -0.43
CA SER A 170 -10.81 -4.84 0.23
C SER A 170 -9.40 -4.75 -0.38
N GLY A 171 -9.19 -3.91 -1.40
CA GLY A 171 -7.92 -3.84 -2.13
C GLY A 171 -7.87 -4.76 -3.34
N GLY A 172 -6.89 -4.55 -4.21
CA GLY A 172 -6.74 -5.29 -5.48
C GLY A 172 -5.67 -6.39 -5.46
N CYS A 173 -5.04 -6.68 -4.32
CA CYS A 173 -4.00 -7.70 -4.20
C CYS A 173 -4.37 -8.74 -3.12
N PRO A 174 -4.54 -10.03 -3.49
CA PRO A 174 -5.04 -11.08 -2.58
C PRO A 174 -4.19 -11.33 -1.33
N THR A 175 -2.90 -11.00 -1.39
CA THR A 175 -1.93 -11.27 -0.30
C THR A 175 -1.72 -10.09 0.64
N VAL A 176 -2.33 -8.95 0.39
CA VAL A 176 -2.29 -7.79 1.29
C VAL A 176 -3.10 -8.07 2.56
N GLY A 177 -2.58 -7.67 3.73
CA GLY A 177 -3.29 -7.74 5.00
C GLY A 177 -4.38 -6.68 5.09
N ILE A 178 -5.60 -7.09 5.44
CA ILE A 178 -6.76 -6.18 5.52
C ILE A 178 -6.57 -5.06 6.55
N ALA A 179 -5.88 -5.34 7.66
CA ALA A 179 -5.69 -4.34 8.71
C ALA A 179 -4.83 -3.17 8.22
N GLY A 180 -3.61 -3.44 7.72
CA GLY A 180 -2.73 -2.37 7.22
C GLY A 180 -3.38 -1.58 6.07
N LEU A 181 -4.09 -2.26 5.18
CA LEU A 181 -4.86 -1.64 4.11
C LEU A 181 -5.88 -0.64 4.67
N THR A 182 -6.81 -1.10 5.50
CA THR A 182 -7.95 -0.32 6.03
C THR A 182 -7.50 0.83 6.93
N LEU A 183 -6.49 0.60 7.77
CA LEU A 183 -5.98 1.63 8.68
C LEU A 183 -5.39 2.83 7.94
N GLY A 184 -4.84 2.63 6.73
CA GLY A 184 -4.37 3.73 5.89
C GLY A 184 -5.41 4.27 4.89
N GLY A 185 -6.63 3.77 4.93
CA GLY A 185 -7.73 4.11 4.01
C GLY A 185 -8.24 2.90 3.22
N GLY A 186 -7.44 2.38 2.31
CA GLY A 186 -7.71 1.16 1.56
C GLY A 186 -8.48 1.39 0.26
N GLU A 187 -7.75 1.51 -0.84
CA GLU A 187 -8.28 1.55 -2.20
C GLU A 187 -8.58 0.15 -2.72
N GLY A 188 -9.57 0.04 -3.58
CA GLY A 188 -9.95 -1.24 -4.20
C GLY A 188 -11.06 -1.08 -5.23
N ARG A 189 -11.38 -2.17 -5.94
CA ARG A 189 -12.29 -2.20 -7.09
C ARG A 189 -13.72 -1.74 -6.83
N LEU A 190 -14.13 -1.63 -5.58
CA LEU A 190 -15.47 -1.19 -5.20
C LEU A 190 -15.50 0.22 -4.61
N MET A 191 -14.37 0.92 -4.56
CA MET A 191 -14.27 2.21 -3.86
C MET A 191 -15.08 3.33 -4.53
N GLU A 192 -15.26 3.28 -5.83
CA GLU A 192 -16.06 4.27 -6.54
C GLU A 192 -17.54 4.18 -6.17
N LYS A 193 -18.04 2.96 -5.91
CA LYS A 193 -19.43 2.72 -5.53
C LYS A 193 -19.68 2.76 -4.03
N TYR A 194 -18.77 2.22 -3.24
CA TYR A 194 -18.99 1.98 -1.81
C TYR A 194 -18.00 2.71 -0.89
N GLY A 195 -17.09 3.55 -1.44
CA GLY A 195 -16.07 4.23 -0.67
C GLY A 195 -14.83 3.35 -0.41
N ALA A 196 -13.82 3.92 0.23
CA ALA A 196 -12.61 3.22 0.64
C ALA A 196 -12.91 2.11 1.67
N ALA A 197 -11.97 1.20 1.92
CA ALA A 197 -12.14 0.15 2.93
C ALA A 197 -12.47 0.72 4.32
N CYS A 198 -11.84 1.85 4.71
CA CYS A 198 -12.10 2.53 5.97
C CYS A 198 -13.51 3.17 6.06
N ASP A 199 -14.16 3.44 4.94
CA ASP A 199 -15.53 3.98 4.91
C ASP A 199 -16.56 2.88 5.21
N ASN A 200 -16.19 1.63 4.95
CA ASN A 200 -17.01 0.46 5.25
C ASN A 200 -16.71 -0.15 6.63
N LEU A 201 -15.76 0.43 7.39
CA LEU A 201 -15.46 -0.03 8.75
C LEU A 201 -16.56 0.43 9.72
N LEU A 202 -17.15 -0.52 10.45
CA LEU A 202 -18.21 -0.28 11.44
C LEU A 202 -17.63 -0.18 12.86
N SER A 203 -16.66 -1.03 13.18
CA SER A 203 -15.97 -1.05 14.46
C SER A 203 -14.62 -1.77 14.35
N ALA A 204 -13.76 -1.59 15.36
CA ALA A 204 -12.53 -2.36 15.51
C ALA A 204 -12.24 -2.66 16.98
N GLN A 205 -11.59 -3.81 17.27
CA GLN A 205 -10.99 -4.10 18.56
C GLN A 205 -9.52 -3.69 18.52
N VAL A 206 -9.08 -2.92 19.49
CA VAL A 206 -7.74 -2.34 19.53
C VAL A 206 -7.08 -2.63 20.88
N VAL A 207 -5.83 -3.07 20.86
CA VAL A 207 -4.97 -3.11 22.04
C VAL A 207 -4.14 -1.82 22.06
N THR A 208 -4.37 -0.97 23.05
CA THR A 208 -3.65 0.28 23.25
C THR A 208 -2.23 0.02 23.78
N VAL A 209 -1.32 1.00 23.69
CA VAL A 209 0.08 0.82 24.10
C VAL A 209 0.24 0.50 25.59
N ASP A 210 -0.75 0.84 26.43
CA ASP A 210 -0.82 0.48 27.85
C ASP A 210 -1.48 -0.90 28.10
N GLY A 211 -1.71 -1.69 27.04
CA GLY A 211 -2.20 -3.08 27.11
C GLY A 211 -3.71 -3.22 27.26
N ARG A 212 -4.50 -2.14 27.33
CA ARG A 212 -5.96 -2.23 27.42
C ARG A 212 -6.56 -2.65 26.09
N GLN A 213 -7.56 -3.53 26.16
CA GLN A 213 -8.40 -3.88 25.01
C GLN A 213 -9.62 -2.96 24.97
N VAL A 214 -9.78 -2.22 23.88
CA VAL A 214 -10.86 -1.26 23.71
C VAL A 214 -11.56 -1.45 22.38
N GLU A 215 -12.86 -1.16 22.34
CA GLU A 215 -13.59 -1.02 21.09
C GLU A 215 -13.43 0.41 20.56
N ALA A 216 -13.16 0.52 19.27
CA ALA A 216 -13.23 1.76 18.51
C ALA A 216 -14.45 1.70 17.57
N SER A 217 -15.46 2.53 17.83
CA SER A 217 -16.69 2.62 17.04
C SER A 217 -17.28 4.04 17.14
N PRO A 218 -18.32 4.40 16.37
CA PRO A 218 -18.99 5.69 16.52
C PRO A 218 -19.53 5.96 17.94
N LYS A 219 -19.77 4.90 18.71
CA LYS A 219 -20.34 4.98 20.06
C LYS A 219 -19.30 4.79 21.18
N SER A 220 -18.17 4.14 20.87
CA SER A 220 -17.11 3.82 21.81
C SER A 220 -15.77 4.29 21.27
N ASN A 221 -15.06 5.15 22.03
CA ASN A 221 -13.79 5.77 21.60
C ASN A 221 -13.87 6.38 20.17
N PRO A 222 -14.80 7.32 19.90
CA PRO A 222 -15.05 7.82 18.55
C PRO A 222 -13.86 8.58 17.94
N ASP A 223 -12.99 9.16 18.76
CA ASP A 223 -11.74 9.78 18.33
C ASP A 223 -10.74 8.73 17.82
N LEU A 224 -10.59 7.61 18.52
CA LEU A 224 -9.78 6.48 18.07
C LEU A 224 -10.36 5.88 16.78
N PHE A 225 -11.69 5.70 16.71
CA PHE A 225 -12.37 5.21 15.53
C PHE A 225 -12.16 6.12 14.32
N TRP A 226 -12.21 7.43 14.53
CA TRP A 226 -11.88 8.39 13.47
C TRP A 226 -10.42 8.24 13.02
N ALA A 227 -9.47 8.13 13.96
CA ALA A 227 -8.04 8.09 13.68
C ALA A 227 -7.62 6.82 12.93
N ILE A 228 -8.16 5.65 13.28
CA ILE A 228 -7.83 4.38 12.61
C ILE A 228 -8.47 4.23 11.22
N ARG A 229 -9.32 5.16 10.80
CA ARG A 229 -9.88 5.22 9.46
C ARG A 229 -9.06 6.15 8.55
N GLY A 230 -7.78 5.80 8.32
CA GLY A 230 -6.85 6.53 7.45
C GLY A 230 -5.54 6.98 8.12
N GLY A 231 -5.48 7.07 9.46
CA GLY A 231 -4.28 7.50 10.18
C GLY A 231 -3.24 6.40 10.42
N GLY A 232 -3.44 5.20 9.88
CA GLY A 232 -2.50 4.09 9.99
C GLY A 232 -2.44 3.44 11.37
N GLY A 233 -1.39 2.65 11.60
CA GLY A 233 -1.15 1.92 12.84
C GLY A 233 -0.49 2.75 13.94
N ASN A 234 -0.84 4.02 14.08
CA ASN A 234 -0.20 4.96 15.01
C ASN A 234 -0.77 4.96 16.44
N PHE A 235 -1.95 4.38 16.67
CA PHE A 235 -2.76 4.63 17.86
C PHE A 235 -3.02 3.40 18.73
N GLY A 236 -2.60 2.23 18.28
CA GLY A 236 -2.82 0.94 18.92
C GLY A 236 -2.67 -0.19 17.92
N VAL A 237 -2.66 -1.42 18.41
CA VAL A 237 -2.63 -2.63 17.59
C VAL A 237 -4.07 -3.12 17.39
N VAL A 238 -4.59 -2.98 16.17
CA VAL A 238 -5.91 -3.50 15.82
C VAL A 238 -5.85 -5.01 15.75
N THR A 239 -6.79 -5.69 16.39
CA THR A 239 -6.87 -7.16 16.47
C THR A 239 -8.07 -7.73 15.73
N THR A 240 -9.14 -6.93 15.55
CA THR A 240 -10.34 -7.32 14.80
C THR A 240 -10.94 -6.09 14.13
N LEU A 241 -11.49 -6.28 12.93
CA LEU A 241 -12.20 -5.25 12.15
C LEU A 241 -13.59 -5.80 11.80
N GLU A 242 -14.59 -4.93 11.82
CA GLU A 242 -15.96 -5.25 11.44
C GLU A 242 -16.38 -4.36 10.26
N TYR A 243 -16.77 -4.98 9.15
CA TYR A 243 -17.06 -4.29 7.89
C TYR A 243 -18.52 -4.40 7.49
N GLN A 244 -19.06 -3.32 6.94
CA GLN A 244 -20.30 -3.36 6.16
C GLN A 244 -20.04 -4.11 4.86
N LEU A 245 -20.93 -5.02 4.51
CA LEU A 245 -20.93 -5.78 3.26
C LEU A 245 -22.04 -5.30 2.32
N HIS A 246 -21.79 -5.44 1.03
CA HIS A 246 -22.69 -5.07 -0.06
C HIS A 246 -22.95 -6.26 -0.98
N PRO A 247 -24.14 -6.36 -1.59
CA PRO A 247 -24.42 -7.39 -2.60
C PRO A 247 -23.56 -7.15 -3.85
N VAL A 248 -22.58 -8.03 -4.07
CA VAL A 248 -21.73 -8.08 -5.26
C VAL A 248 -21.35 -9.55 -5.49
N ASP A 249 -21.84 -10.14 -6.56
CA ASP A 249 -21.60 -11.55 -6.92
C ASP A 249 -20.91 -11.62 -8.28
N GLN A 250 -21.62 -11.29 -9.34
CA GLN A 250 -21.09 -11.26 -10.70
C GLN A 250 -20.70 -9.84 -11.09
N VAL A 251 -19.56 -9.72 -11.78
CA VAL A 251 -19.05 -8.46 -12.31
C VAL A 251 -18.62 -8.65 -13.76
N LEU A 252 -18.65 -7.57 -14.53
CA LEU A 252 -17.98 -7.53 -15.83
C LEU A 252 -16.55 -7.03 -15.57
N SER A 253 -15.55 -7.89 -15.69
CA SER A 253 -14.15 -7.53 -15.37
C SER A 253 -13.16 -8.13 -16.36
N GLY A 254 -11.99 -7.54 -16.42
CA GLY A 254 -10.89 -7.90 -17.31
C GLY A 254 -10.07 -6.68 -17.68
N ALA A 255 -9.41 -6.74 -18.82
CA ALA A 255 -8.55 -5.66 -19.27
C ALA A 255 -8.62 -5.48 -20.80
N LEU A 256 -8.43 -4.22 -21.21
CA LEU A 256 -8.18 -3.82 -22.59
C LEU A 256 -6.69 -3.46 -22.70
N THR A 257 -5.95 -4.22 -23.50
CA THR A 257 -4.50 -4.00 -23.71
C THR A 257 -4.27 -3.39 -25.09
N TYR A 258 -3.56 -2.28 -25.15
CA TYR A 258 -3.27 -1.56 -26.38
C TYR A 258 -1.80 -1.65 -26.75
N PRO A 259 -1.47 -1.73 -28.04
CA PRO A 259 -0.09 -1.76 -28.49
C PRO A 259 0.61 -0.40 -28.23
N PRO A 260 1.96 -0.36 -28.28
CA PRO A 260 2.73 0.89 -28.19
C PRO A 260 2.33 1.92 -29.24
N GLY A 261 2.64 3.21 -28.96
CA GLY A 261 2.60 4.29 -29.94
C GLY A 261 1.43 5.28 -29.84
N ARG A 262 0.38 4.97 -29.04
CA ARG A 262 -0.79 5.86 -28.89
C ARG A 262 -1.17 6.16 -27.44
N ILE A 263 -0.20 6.10 -26.52
CA ILE A 263 -0.45 6.30 -25.08
C ILE A 263 -1.16 7.64 -24.79
N PRO A 264 -0.72 8.80 -25.32
CA PRO A 264 -1.40 10.07 -25.05
C PRO A 264 -2.88 10.07 -25.45
N ASP A 265 -3.19 9.63 -26.68
CA ASP A 265 -4.57 9.59 -27.18
C ASP A 265 -5.45 8.68 -26.33
N LEU A 266 -4.92 7.52 -25.94
CA LEU A 266 -5.61 6.53 -25.12
C LEU A 266 -5.83 7.03 -23.70
N LEU A 267 -4.88 7.76 -23.09
CA LEU A 267 -5.08 8.38 -21.79
C LEU A 267 -6.12 9.50 -21.84
N GLN A 268 -6.15 10.31 -22.90
CA GLN A 268 -7.22 11.29 -23.10
C GLN A 268 -8.59 10.63 -23.27
N ALA A 269 -8.66 9.53 -24.03
CA ALA A 269 -9.88 8.74 -24.16
C ALA A 269 -10.32 8.12 -22.83
N PHE A 270 -9.38 7.65 -22.02
CA PHE A 270 -9.61 7.13 -20.68
C PHE A 270 -10.19 8.20 -19.74
N VAL A 271 -9.62 9.41 -19.72
CA VAL A 271 -10.18 10.54 -18.96
C VAL A 271 -11.62 10.85 -19.38
N LYS A 272 -11.86 10.91 -20.70
CA LYS A 272 -13.20 11.15 -21.23
C LYS A 272 -14.19 10.04 -20.88
N PHE A 273 -13.75 8.79 -20.92
CA PHE A 273 -14.53 7.63 -20.52
C PHE A 273 -14.95 7.72 -19.05
N LEU A 274 -13.99 8.02 -18.15
CA LEU A 274 -14.25 8.14 -16.71
C LEU A 274 -15.23 9.26 -16.38
N ALA A 275 -15.18 10.37 -17.10
CA ALA A 275 -16.10 11.50 -16.90
C ALA A 275 -17.57 11.13 -17.13
N GLY A 276 -17.85 10.11 -17.96
CA GLY A 276 -19.22 9.62 -18.23
C GLY A 276 -19.54 8.28 -17.58
N ALA A 277 -18.60 7.67 -16.86
CA ALA A 277 -18.80 6.36 -16.25
C ALA A 277 -19.60 6.46 -14.94
N PRO A 278 -20.55 5.53 -14.66
CA PRO A 278 -21.25 5.46 -13.38
C PRO A 278 -20.33 4.97 -12.26
N ASP A 279 -20.77 5.09 -11.00
CA ASP A 279 -20.01 4.66 -9.83
C ASP A 279 -19.77 3.14 -9.77
N GLU A 280 -20.59 2.36 -10.46
CA GLU A 280 -20.39 0.91 -10.61
C GLU A 280 -19.16 0.54 -11.42
N MET A 281 -18.57 1.49 -12.16
CA MET A 281 -17.41 1.26 -13.04
C MET A 281 -16.12 1.68 -12.35
N ASP A 282 -15.39 0.72 -11.81
CA ASP A 282 -13.97 0.88 -11.48
C ASP A 282 -13.11 0.64 -12.72
N ALA A 283 -12.17 1.53 -12.97
CA ALA A 283 -11.19 1.36 -14.05
C ALA A 283 -9.89 2.09 -13.72
N PHE A 284 -8.75 1.45 -13.96
CA PHE A 284 -7.45 2.07 -13.81
C PHE A 284 -6.53 1.72 -14.98
N ALA A 285 -5.58 2.61 -15.28
CA ALA A 285 -4.68 2.45 -16.41
C ALA A 285 -3.27 2.08 -15.94
N GLN A 286 -2.64 1.12 -16.62
CA GLN A 286 -1.26 0.69 -16.35
C GLN A 286 -0.39 0.92 -17.58
N LEU A 287 0.72 1.63 -17.39
CA LEU A 287 1.78 1.83 -18.38
C LEU A 287 2.88 0.79 -18.11
N LEU A 288 2.88 -0.27 -18.90
CA LEU A 288 3.69 -1.46 -18.69
C LEU A 288 4.79 -1.61 -19.75
N PRO A 289 5.93 -2.25 -19.41
CA PRO A 289 6.91 -2.63 -20.41
C PRO A 289 6.36 -3.68 -21.38
N SER A 290 6.85 -3.65 -22.63
CA SER A 290 6.66 -4.69 -23.61
C SER A 290 7.90 -4.80 -24.49
N GLU A 291 8.03 -5.85 -25.30
CA GLU A 291 9.17 -6.04 -26.24
C GLU A 291 9.27 -4.92 -27.27
N GLN A 292 8.15 -4.29 -27.62
CA GLN A 292 8.06 -3.24 -28.63
C GLN A 292 8.01 -1.81 -28.04
N GLY A 293 8.34 -1.63 -26.76
CA GLY A 293 8.28 -0.36 -26.05
C GLY A 293 7.31 -0.36 -24.87
N ARG A 294 6.46 0.66 -24.74
CA ARG A 294 5.48 0.76 -23.63
C ARG A 294 4.06 0.55 -24.14
N ARG A 295 3.30 -0.30 -23.46
CA ARG A 295 1.87 -0.56 -23.74
C ARG A 295 1.00 0.01 -22.64
N LEU A 296 -0.19 0.39 -23.01
CA LEU A 296 -1.24 0.76 -22.07
C LEU A 296 -2.17 -0.45 -21.86
N LYS A 297 -2.45 -0.74 -20.60
CA LYS A 297 -3.48 -1.71 -20.17
C LYS A 297 -4.50 -0.96 -19.33
N ILE A 298 -5.77 -1.03 -19.68
CA ILE A 298 -6.88 -0.50 -18.88
C ILE A 298 -7.59 -1.70 -18.27
N ASP A 299 -7.48 -1.84 -16.95
CA ASP A 299 -8.22 -2.81 -16.17
C ASP A 299 -9.58 -2.23 -15.82
N VAL A 300 -10.62 -3.04 -15.87
CA VAL A 300 -12.00 -2.63 -15.56
C VAL A 300 -12.68 -3.63 -14.65
N CYS A 301 -13.57 -3.13 -13.79
CA CYS A 301 -14.47 -3.94 -12.98
C CYS A 301 -15.81 -3.19 -12.84
N TYR A 302 -16.84 -3.71 -13.48
CA TYR A 302 -18.18 -3.12 -13.42
C TYR A 302 -19.10 -4.02 -12.59
N CYS A 303 -19.56 -3.50 -11.45
CA CYS A 303 -20.43 -4.21 -10.51
C CYS A 303 -21.92 -3.87 -10.65
N GLY A 304 -22.35 -3.41 -11.82
CA GLY A 304 -23.74 -3.24 -12.24
C GLY A 304 -24.22 -4.36 -13.16
N ASP A 305 -25.27 -4.10 -13.99
CA ASP A 305 -25.73 -5.07 -14.99
C ASP A 305 -24.65 -5.26 -16.09
N PRO A 306 -24.08 -6.47 -16.26
CA PRO A 306 -23.01 -6.71 -17.21
C PRO A 306 -23.29 -6.29 -18.65
N ARG A 307 -24.58 -6.29 -19.07
CA ARG A 307 -24.99 -5.84 -20.42
C ARG A 307 -24.74 -4.35 -20.60
N LEU A 308 -25.10 -3.54 -19.61
CA LEU A 308 -24.83 -2.10 -19.61
C LEU A 308 -23.33 -1.81 -19.56
N GLY A 309 -22.59 -2.59 -18.78
CA GLY A 309 -21.14 -2.48 -18.70
C GLY A 309 -20.44 -2.68 -20.06
N ASN A 310 -20.89 -3.64 -20.86
CA ASN A 310 -20.36 -3.85 -22.22
C ASN A 310 -20.57 -2.63 -23.14
N ASP A 311 -21.74 -1.99 -23.05
CA ASP A 311 -22.03 -0.79 -23.83
C ASP A 311 -21.18 0.43 -23.39
N LEU A 312 -20.95 0.57 -22.10
CA LEU A 312 -20.06 1.61 -21.55
C LEU A 312 -18.64 1.51 -22.10
N LEU A 313 -18.13 0.30 -22.33
CA LEU A 313 -16.77 0.09 -22.83
C LEU A 313 -16.56 0.34 -24.33
N ARG A 314 -17.64 0.59 -25.12
CA ARG A 314 -17.54 0.86 -26.57
C ARG A 314 -16.55 1.98 -26.95
N PRO A 315 -16.49 3.13 -26.24
CA PRO A 315 -15.52 4.19 -26.56
C PRO A 315 -14.06 3.73 -26.45
N LEU A 316 -13.73 2.93 -25.45
CA LEU A 316 -12.39 2.37 -25.29
C LEU A 316 -12.09 1.31 -26.35
N ARG A 317 -13.05 0.40 -26.65
CA ARG A 317 -12.93 -0.63 -27.69
C ARG A 317 -12.77 -0.05 -29.10
N ALA A 318 -13.30 1.16 -29.35
CA ALA A 318 -13.13 1.86 -30.63
C ALA A 318 -11.65 2.16 -30.97
N PHE A 319 -10.77 2.20 -29.96
CA PHE A 319 -9.31 2.31 -30.15
C PHE A 319 -8.64 0.98 -30.55
N LYS A 320 -9.41 -0.10 -30.74
CA LYS A 320 -8.97 -1.43 -31.20
C LYS A 320 -7.87 -1.99 -30.30
N PRO A 321 -8.20 -2.44 -29.08
CA PRO A 321 -7.22 -3.10 -28.21
C PRO A 321 -6.65 -4.32 -28.91
N GLN A 322 -5.38 -4.62 -28.66
CA GLN A 322 -4.72 -5.82 -29.14
C GLN A 322 -5.24 -7.07 -28.42
N ASP A 323 -5.63 -6.89 -27.14
CA ASP A 323 -6.26 -7.93 -26.34
C ASP A 323 -7.44 -7.34 -25.55
N ASP A 324 -8.56 -8.05 -25.53
CA ASP A 324 -9.77 -7.72 -24.77
C ASP A 324 -10.17 -8.95 -23.97
N SER A 325 -9.82 -9.01 -22.72
CA SER A 325 -10.13 -10.10 -21.80
C SER A 325 -11.37 -9.85 -20.94
N VAL A 326 -12.12 -8.77 -21.23
CA VAL A 326 -13.29 -8.38 -20.45
C VAL A 326 -14.43 -9.37 -20.64
N LYS A 327 -14.88 -9.97 -19.54
CA LYS A 327 -15.98 -10.94 -19.50
C LYS A 327 -16.72 -10.88 -18.17
N THR A 328 -17.91 -11.46 -18.11
CA THR A 328 -18.62 -11.68 -16.85
C THR A 328 -17.92 -12.81 -16.09
N MET A 329 -17.65 -12.55 -14.80
CA MET A 329 -17.02 -13.50 -13.88
C MET A 329 -17.47 -13.21 -12.44
N SER A 330 -17.19 -14.10 -11.50
CA SER A 330 -17.42 -13.81 -10.08
C SER A 330 -16.49 -12.68 -9.60
N TYR A 331 -16.92 -11.91 -8.60
CA TYR A 331 -16.06 -10.88 -8.01
C TYR A 331 -14.77 -11.47 -7.45
N LEU A 332 -14.81 -12.69 -6.87
CA LEU A 332 -13.61 -13.37 -6.38
C LEU A 332 -12.60 -13.69 -7.51
N GLU A 333 -13.07 -14.09 -8.69
CA GLU A 333 -12.20 -14.26 -9.86
C GLU A 333 -11.60 -12.94 -10.30
N ALA A 334 -12.39 -11.86 -10.34
CA ALA A 334 -11.92 -10.52 -10.69
C ALA A 334 -10.83 -10.02 -9.72
N GLN A 335 -10.96 -10.27 -8.42
CA GLN A 335 -9.97 -9.93 -7.40
C GLN A 335 -8.67 -10.72 -7.56
N THR A 336 -8.75 -11.98 -7.95
CA THR A 336 -7.56 -12.83 -8.14
C THR A 336 -6.86 -12.60 -9.48
N ALA A 337 -7.59 -12.20 -10.53
CA ALA A 337 -7.04 -11.93 -11.86
C ALA A 337 -6.25 -10.61 -11.95
N GLY A 338 -6.35 -9.73 -10.98
CA GLY A 338 -5.90 -8.33 -11.04
C GLY A 338 -4.39 -8.07 -11.16
N GLY A 339 -3.52 -9.07 -11.10
CA GLY A 339 -2.11 -8.98 -11.56
C GLY A 339 -1.20 -7.93 -10.89
N PHE A 340 -1.55 -7.38 -9.72
CA PHE A 340 -0.59 -6.64 -8.91
C PHE A 340 0.44 -7.62 -8.36
N LEU A 341 1.72 -7.30 -8.36
CA LEU A 341 2.87 -8.11 -7.96
C LEU A 341 2.49 -9.47 -7.35
N ALA A 342 2.57 -10.54 -8.14
CA ALA A 342 2.09 -11.87 -7.74
C ALA A 342 3.01 -12.55 -6.72
N ALA A 343 4.27 -12.10 -6.58
CA ALA A 343 5.28 -12.71 -5.73
C ALA A 343 6.11 -11.65 -4.98
N PRO A 344 6.64 -11.99 -3.80
CA PRO A 344 7.56 -11.12 -3.06
C PRO A 344 8.81 -10.80 -3.89
N VAL A 345 9.11 -9.51 -4.04
CA VAL A 345 10.23 -9.01 -4.85
C VAL A 345 10.80 -7.73 -4.25
N ALA A 346 12.09 -7.48 -4.48
CA ALA A 346 12.69 -6.21 -4.12
C ALA A 346 12.15 -5.10 -5.06
N HIS A 347 11.55 -4.07 -4.47
CA HIS A 347 10.94 -2.97 -5.23
C HIS A 347 11.06 -1.63 -4.51
N PHE A 348 10.95 -0.56 -5.28
CA PHE A 348 10.75 0.80 -4.78
C PHE A 348 9.55 1.41 -5.49
N GLN A 349 8.73 2.09 -4.73
CA GLN A 349 7.49 2.69 -5.19
C GLN A 349 7.28 4.02 -4.48
N THR A 350 6.66 4.96 -5.19
CA THR A 350 6.11 6.20 -4.63
C THR A 350 4.85 6.56 -5.40
N ASN A 351 4.13 7.56 -4.93
CA ASN A 351 2.93 8.05 -5.59
C ASN A 351 2.83 9.56 -5.55
N LEU A 352 1.90 10.09 -6.32
CA LEU A 352 1.54 11.50 -6.35
C LEU A 352 0.06 11.63 -6.71
N LEU A 353 -0.65 12.53 -6.05
CA LEU A 353 -2.03 12.86 -6.35
C LEU A 353 -2.11 14.05 -7.29
N LEU A 354 -2.85 13.92 -8.38
CA LEU A 354 -3.14 14.97 -9.35
C LEU A 354 -4.64 15.29 -9.31
N ARG A 355 -5.02 16.58 -9.33
CA ARG A 355 -6.43 16.99 -9.46
C ARG A 355 -7.01 16.68 -10.83
N GLU A 356 -6.18 16.71 -11.85
CA GLU A 356 -6.57 16.40 -13.22
C GLU A 356 -5.42 15.71 -13.98
N LEU A 357 -5.76 14.89 -14.93
CA LEU A 357 -4.83 14.31 -15.88
C LEU A 357 -4.83 15.17 -17.15
N SER A 358 -4.26 16.39 -17.03
CA SER A 358 -4.18 17.37 -18.12
C SER A 358 -3.29 16.90 -19.28
N GLY A 359 -3.41 17.51 -20.44
CA GLY A 359 -2.53 17.19 -21.57
C GLY A 359 -1.03 17.34 -21.25
N ALA A 360 -0.65 18.32 -20.40
CA ALA A 360 0.71 18.48 -19.93
C ALA A 360 1.17 17.35 -18.99
N ALA A 361 0.28 16.93 -18.05
CA ALA A 361 0.56 15.79 -17.16
C ALA A 361 0.68 14.49 -17.95
N ILE A 362 -0.21 14.24 -18.94
CA ILE A 362 -0.14 13.08 -19.84
C ILE A 362 1.18 13.07 -20.60
N ALA A 363 1.62 14.22 -21.14
CA ALA A 363 2.89 14.33 -21.85
C ALA A 363 4.09 14.03 -20.93
N ALA A 364 4.09 14.57 -19.71
CA ALA A 364 5.15 14.30 -18.72
C ALA A 364 5.21 12.83 -18.32
N ILE A 365 4.07 12.19 -18.03
CA ILE A 365 3.98 10.76 -17.73
C ILE A 365 4.46 9.92 -18.91
N THR A 366 4.03 10.25 -20.14
CA THR A 366 4.40 9.50 -21.35
C THR A 366 5.91 9.60 -21.60
N THR A 367 6.51 10.77 -21.47
CA THR A 367 7.96 10.94 -21.58
C THR A 367 8.69 10.11 -20.55
N ALA A 368 8.33 10.23 -19.28
CA ALA A 368 8.97 9.50 -18.20
C ALA A 368 8.88 7.97 -18.40
N ILE A 369 7.73 7.45 -18.83
CA ILE A 369 7.56 6.01 -19.00
C ILE A 369 8.29 5.47 -20.24
N ASN A 370 8.46 6.25 -21.29
CA ASN A 370 9.24 5.84 -22.45
C ASN A 370 10.73 5.67 -22.11
N ASP A 371 11.26 6.51 -21.22
CA ASP A 371 12.64 6.45 -20.75
C ASP A 371 12.86 5.49 -19.56
N ALA A 372 11.79 4.82 -19.12
CA ALA A 372 11.84 3.98 -17.94
C ALA A 372 12.64 2.67 -18.15
N PRO A 373 13.37 2.19 -17.13
CA PRO A 373 13.92 0.85 -17.14
C PRO A 373 12.85 -0.22 -17.39
N ALA A 374 13.23 -1.35 -18.00
CA ALA A 374 12.30 -2.39 -18.41
C ALA A 374 11.47 -3.00 -17.26
N THR A 375 11.93 -2.83 -16.02
CA THR A 375 11.24 -3.36 -14.81
C THR A 375 10.37 -2.30 -14.11
N CYS A 376 10.25 -1.11 -14.72
CA CYS A 376 9.48 0.01 -14.15
C CYS A 376 8.13 0.18 -14.85
N LYS A 377 7.16 0.68 -14.09
CA LYS A 377 5.79 0.93 -14.54
C LYS A 377 5.19 2.15 -13.85
N ALA A 378 4.15 2.70 -14.44
CA ALA A 378 3.25 3.64 -13.78
C ALA A 378 1.81 3.12 -13.82
N ILE A 379 1.04 3.42 -12.76
CA ILE A 379 -0.37 3.06 -12.66
C ILE A 379 -1.12 4.35 -12.37
N ILE A 380 -2.22 4.57 -13.05
CA ILE A 380 -3.10 5.72 -12.92
C ILE A 380 -4.41 5.22 -12.35
N VAL A 381 -4.69 5.56 -11.08
CA VAL A 381 -5.90 5.19 -10.36
C VAL A 381 -6.78 6.42 -10.24
N PRO A 382 -8.02 6.43 -10.76
CA PRO A 382 -8.94 7.55 -10.59
C PRO A 382 -9.47 7.58 -9.14
N LEU A 383 -9.61 8.79 -8.60
CA LEU A 383 -10.27 9.07 -7.33
C LEU A 383 -11.60 9.76 -7.64
N ARG A 384 -12.70 9.00 -7.64
CA ARG A 384 -14.04 9.50 -8.01
C ARG A 384 -15.14 8.68 -7.30
N GLY A 385 -16.38 9.07 -7.51
CA GLY A 385 -17.53 8.34 -6.99
C GLY A 385 -17.68 8.49 -5.46
N ALA A 386 -18.06 7.42 -4.78
CA ALA A 386 -18.38 7.44 -3.35
C ALA A 386 -17.19 7.87 -2.48
N VAL A 387 -15.98 7.45 -2.79
CA VAL A 387 -14.78 7.81 -2.01
C VAL A 387 -14.55 9.33 -1.99
N SER A 388 -14.88 10.03 -3.08
CA SER A 388 -14.73 11.49 -3.20
C SER A 388 -15.92 12.28 -2.67
N ARG A 389 -17.01 11.63 -2.29
CA ARG A 389 -18.18 12.28 -1.68
C ARG A 389 -18.15 12.32 -0.16
N VAL A 390 -17.25 11.56 0.46
CA VAL A 390 -17.02 11.64 1.91
C VAL A 390 -16.26 12.93 2.22
N ASN A 391 -16.70 13.67 3.24
CA ASN A 391 -16.00 14.89 3.64
C ASN A 391 -14.58 14.52 4.15
N VAL A 392 -13.58 15.31 3.78
CA VAL A 392 -12.18 15.06 4.13
C VAL A 392 -11.93 14.95 5.64
N THR A 393 -12.77 15.56 6.48
CA THR A 393 -12.67 15.53 7.95
C THR A 393 -13.51 14.46 8.64
N ASP A 394 -14.34 13.70 7.90
CA ASP A 394 -15.21 12.66 8.48
C ASP A 394 -14.43 11.40 8.90
N THR A 395 -13.25 11.21 8.32
CA THR A 395 -12.27 10.17 8.65
C THR A 395 -10.87 10.76 8.63
N ALA A 396 -9.88 10.04 9.11
CA ALA A 396 -8.48 10.46 8.98
C ALA A 396 -7.93 10.29 7.54
N PHE A 397 -8.62 9.55 6.67
CA PHE A 397 -8.24 9.36 5.28
C PHE A 397 -8.45 10.65 4.47
N ALA A 398 -7.36 11.25 4.01
CA ALA A 398 -7.38 12.57 3.39
C ALA A 398 -7.60 12.57 1.86
N LEU A 399 -7.59 11.41 1.21
CA LEU A 399 -7.75 11.30 -0.24
C LEU A 399 -9.24 11.37 -0.62
N ARG A 400 -9.79 12.59 -0.63
CA ARG A 400 -11.21 12.83 -0.91
C ARG A 400 -11.46 13.72 -2.11
N GLU A 401 -10.47 14.52 -2.52
CA GLU A 401 -10.62 15.34 -3.72
C GLU A 401 -10.67 14.45 -4.96
N PRO A 402 -11.64 14.66 -5.87
CA PRO A 402 -11.62 13.99 -7.17
C PRO A 402 -10.32 14.25 -7.91
N GLY A 403 -9.79 13.22 -8.59
CA GLY A 403 -8.52 13.33 -9.29
C GLY A 403 -7.95 11.99 -9.67
N TYR A 404 -6.64 11.89 -9.63
CA TYR A 404 -5.89 10.68 -10.00
C TYR A 404 -4.73 10.45 -9.05
N GLU A 405 -4.56 9.23 -8.60
CA GLU A 405 -3.30 8.78 -8.03
C GLU A 405 -2.41 8.23 -9.15
N ILE A 406 -1.16 8.65 -9.15
CA ILE A 406 -0.12 8.14 -10.06
C ILE A 406 0.86 7.34 -9.22
N ASP A 407 0.76 6.02 -9.28
CA ASP A 407 1.74 5.10 -8.71
C ASP A 407 2.91 4.91 -9.65
N ILE A 408 4.13 5.10 -9.14
CA ILE A 408 5.38 4.96 -9.88
C ILE A 408 6.21 3.89 -9.19
N ALA A 409 6.47 2.78 -9.87
CA ALA A 409 7.10 1.63 -9.24
C ALA A 409 8.11 0.94 -10.16
N GLY A 410 9.12 0.32 -9.57
CA GLY A 410 10.02 -0.57 -10.26
C GLY A 410 10.56 -1.67 -9.35
N VAL A 411 10.93 -2.79 -9.96
CA VAL A 411 11.47 -3.97 -9.29
C VAL A 411 12.90 -4.24 -9.74
N TRP A 412 13.68 -4.94 -8.93
CA TRP A 412 15.05 -5.32 -9.28
C TRP A 412 15.44 -6.67 -8.67
N ASN A 413 16.48 -7.28 -9.26
CA ASN A 413 17.11 -8.50 -8.77
C ASN A 413 18.64 -8.36 -8.59
N THR A 414 19.21 -7.20 -8.93
CA THR A 414 20.63 -6.90 -8.77
C THR A 414 20.85 -5.52 -8.15
N PRO A 415 21.97 -5.29 -7.41
CA PRO A 415 22.28 -3.96 -6.84
C PRO A 415 22.41 -2.85 -7.90
N ALA A 416 22.92 -3.15 -9.09
CA ALA A 416 23.04 -2.17 -10.17
C ALA A 416 21.67 -1.71 -10.66
N ALA A 417 20.74 -2.65 -10.91
CA ALA A 417 19.36 -2.34 -11.30
C ALA A 417 18.61 -1.56 -10.20
N LYS A 418 18.91 -1.81 -8.90
CA LYS A 418 18.34 -1.02 -7.80
C LYS A 418 18.60 0.47 -7.97
N ALA A 419 19.86 0.85 -8.20
CA ALA A 419 20.24 2.27 -8.32
C ALA A 419 19.53 2.96 -9.50
N GLU A 420 19.39 2.26 -10.62
CA GLU A 420 18.69 2.73 -11.81
C GLU A 420 17.20 2.92 -11.55
N VAL A 421 16.53 1.90 -10.99
CA VAL A 421 15.11 1.92 -10.66
C VAL A 421 14.77 3.03 -9.67
N VAL A 422 15.51 3.14 -8.56
CA VAL A 422 15.27 4.17 -7.54
C VAL A 422 15.41 5.56 -8.12
N ARG A 423 16.46 5.80 -8.91
CA ARG A 423 16.69 7.09 -9.59
C ARG A 423 15.55 7.45 -10.53
N TRP A 424 15.10 6.49 -11.34
CA TRP A 424 14.02 6.73 -12.29
C TRP A 424 12.70 7.03 -11.57
N VAL A 425 12.34 6.26 -10.52
CA VAL A 425 11.11 6.47 -9.75
C VAL A 425 11.11 7.85 -9.09
N GLN A 426 12.23 8.26 -8.48
CA GLN A 426 12.36 9.58 -7.86
C GLN A 426 12.28 10.70 -8.87
N ALA A 427 13.05 10.61 -9.97
CA ALA A 427 13.03 11.62 -11.03
C ALA A 427 11.64 11.77 -11.68
N THR A 428 10.92 10.66 -11.88
CA THR A 428 9.57 10.69 -12.42
C THR A 428 8.60 11.39 -11.47
N ARG A 429 8.66 11.09 -10.16
CA ARG A 429 7.87 11.81 -9.16
C ARG A 429 8.17 13.29 -9.17
N ASP A 430 9.45 13.67 -9.17
CA ASP A 430 9.87 15.07 -9.12
C ASP A 430 9.44 15.83 -10.39
N ASN A 431 9.48 15.20 -11.55
CA ASN A 431 8.97 15.77 -12.81
C ASN A 431 7.45 15.96 -12.81
N LEU A 432 6.71 15.14 -12.07
CA LEU A 432 5.26 15.25 -11.94
C LEU A 432 4.82 16.17 -10.79
N GLN A 433 5.75 16.57 -9.88
CA GLN A 433 5.46 17.42 -8.74
C GLN A 433 4.69 18.72 -9.06
N PRO A 434 4.96 19.44 -10.20
CA PRO A 434 4.19 20.63 -10.55
C PRO A 434 2.69 20.40 -10.75
N PHE A 435 2.26 19.16 -11.00
CA PHE A 435 0.85 18.77 -11.16
C PHE A 435 0.26 18.22 -9.85
N GLY A 436 1.11 17.94 -8.85
CA GLY A 436 0.76 17.21 -7.63
C GLY A 436 0.26 18.10 -6.50
N HIS A 437 -0.60 17.52 -5.65
CA HIS A 437 -1.13 18.20 -4.46
C HIS A 437 -1.11 17.36 -3.18
N GLY A 438 -0.69 16.11 -3.24
CA GLY A 438 -0.67 15.20 -2.09
C GLY A 438 -0.10 13.83 -2.44
N VAL A 439 -0.17 12.93 -1.47
CA VAL A 439 0.29 11.53 -1.60
C VAL A 439 -0.62 10.59 -0.81
N TYR A 440 -0.67 9.33 -1.19
CA TYR A 440 -1.34 8.27 -0.43
C TYR A 440 -0.35 7.54 0.47
N VAL A 441 -0.63 7.50 1.79
CA VAL A 441 0.30 7.00 2.80
C VAL A 441 0.66 5.51 2.64
N ASN A 442 -0.27 4.66 2.18
CA ASN A 442 -0.02 3.24 2.00
C ASN A 442 0.91 2.92 0.81
N GLN A 443 1.08 3.86 -0.13
CA GLN A 443 1.92 3.69 -1.31
C GLN A 443 3.26 4.43 -1.22
N LEU A 444 3.53 5.10 -0.09
CA LEU A 444 4.79 5.84 0.10
C LEU A 444 5.99 4.90 0.27
N GLY A 445 7.03 5.14 -0.52
CA GLY A 445 8.37 4.56 -0.36
C GLY A 445 9.37 5.47 0.36
N ASP A 446 8.91 6.54 1.01
CA ASP A 446 9.70 7.54 1.72
C ASP A 446 9.01 7.92 3.04
N THR A 447 9.79 8.33 4.04
CA THR A 447 9.35 8.71 5.39
C THR A 447 9.68 10.15 5.76
N SER A 448 9.96 11.01 4.78
CA SER A 448 10.18 12.41 5.11
C SER A 448 8.95 13.01 5.82
N ASP A 449 9.18 13.79 6.86
CA ASP A 449 8.09 14.40 7.64
C ASP A 449 7.14 15.23 6.75
N GLN A 450 7.68 15.85 5.71
CA GLN A 450 6.90 16.63 4.75
C GLN A 450 5.92 15.73 3.96
N LEU A 451 6.37 14.58 3.46
CA LEU A 451 5.51 13.64 2.72
C LEU A 451 4.46 13.00 3.61
N VAL A 452 4.85 12.59 4.83
CA VAL A 452 3.91 12.05 5.82
C VAL A 452 2.82 13.07 6.14
N ARG A 453 3.19 14.33 6.43
CA ARG A 453 2.22 15.41 6.66
C ARG A 453 1.31 15.65 5.46
N SER A 454 1.88 15.66 4.25
CA SER A 454 1.12 15.81 3.00
C SER A 454 0.10 14.68 2.80
N GLY A 455 0.46 13.43 3.15
CA GLY A 455 -0.45 12.29 3.04
C GLY A 455 -1.64 12.34 3.99
N TYR A 456 -1.48 12.96 5.17
CA TYR A 456 -2.59 13.18 6.11
C TYR A 456 -3.31 14.52 5.90
N GLY A 457 -2.71 15.43 5.13
CA GLY A 457 -3.31 16.70 4.74
C GLY A 457 -3.88 17.50 5.92
N PRO A 458 -5.12 18.02 5.82
CA PRO A 458 -5.74 18.85 6.87
C PRO A 458 -6.01 18.08 8.16
N ASN A 459 -5.97 16.74 8.13
CA ASN A 459 -6.25 15.87 9.27
C ASN A 459 -5.04 15.72 10.21
N TYR A 460 -3.83 16.11 9.77
CA TYR A 460 -2.58 15.86 10.51
C TYR A 460 -2.60 16.41 11.94
N ALA A 461 -3.06 17.65 12.14
CA ALA A 461 -3.08 18.27 13.45
C ALA A 461 -3.97 17.49 14.46
N ARG A 462 -5.17 17.07 14.03
CA ARG A 462 -6.07 16.25 14.85
C ARG A 462 -5.47 14.87 15.14
N LEU A 463 -4.77 14.26 14.18
CA LEU A 463 -4.07 13.00 14.37
C LEU A 463 -2.96 13.11 15.43
N VAL A 464 -2.23 14.23 15.48
CA VAL A 464 -1.23 14.49 16.52
C VAL A 464 -1.86 14.53 17.91
N GLU A 465 -2.99 15.21 18.08
CA GLU A 465 -3.70 15.25 19.38
C GLU A 465 -4.18 13.86 19.82
N ILE A 466 -4.69 13.07 18.90
CA ILE A 466 -5.11 11.70 19.21
C ILE A 466 -3.89 10.81 19.49
N LYS A 467 -2.78 11.00 18.78
CA LYS A 467 -1.51 10.29 19.07
C LYS A 467 -1.01 10.58 20.47
N LYS A 468 -1.04 11.84 20.93
CA LYS A 468 -0.70 12.23 22.33
C LYS A 468 -1.54 11.48 23.36
N LYS A 469 -2.82 11.24 23.05
CA LYS A 469 -3.74 10.54 23.95
C LYS A 469 -3.47 9.05 24.03
N TYR A 470 -3.26 8.37 22.86
CA TYR A 470 -3.20 6.92 22.79
C TYR A 470 -1.78 6.34 22.75
N ASP A 471 -0.79 7.12 22.30
CA ASP A 471 0.61 6.72 22.27
C ASP A 471 1.55 7.92 22.53
N PRO A 472 1.52 8.50 23.72
CA PRO A 472 2.30 9.68 24.06
C PRO A 472 3.82 9.47 23.99
N ASN A 473 4.28 8.23 24.17
CA ASN A 473 5.69 7.86 24.13
C ASN A 473 6.18 7.43 22.74
N ASN A 474 5.31 7.54 21.73
CA ASN A 474 5.61 7.13 20.34
C ASN A 474 6.18 5.71 20.23
N VAL A 475 5.57 4.76 20.94
CA VAL A 475 5.93 3.32 20.92
C VAL A 475 5.70 2.74 19.52
N LEU A 476 4.57 3.08 18.91
CA LEU A 476 4.17 2.67 17.57
C LEU A 476 4.69 3.67 16.52
N ARG A 477 6.00 3.61 16.23
CA ARG A 477 6.67 4.55 15.32
C ARG A 477 7.13 3.94 13.99
N LEU A 478 7.13 2.61 13.85
CA LEU A 478 7.49 1.93 12.60
C LEU A 478 6.27 1.86 11.67
N ASN A 479 5.92 3.02 11.12
CA ASN A 479 4.81 3.25 10.20
C ASN A 479 5.04 4.61 9.50
N GLN A 480 4.02 5.16 8.83
CA GLN A 480 3.99 6.59 8.44
C GLN A 480 3.74 7.41 9.72
N ASN A 481 4.82 7.64 10.47
CA ASN A 481 4.77 8.04 11.86
C ASN A 481 4.20 9.45 12.09
N ILE A 482 3.18 9.52 12.94
CA ILE A 482 2.62 10.76 13.49
C ILE A 482 3.29 10.98 14.84
N LYS A 483 4.18 11.98 14.93
CA LYS A 483 4.93 12.29 16.14
C LYS A 483 4.03 13.02 17.14
N PRO A 484 3.96 12.59 18.43
CA PRO A 484 3.11 13.25 19.44
C PRO A 484 3.60 14.65 19.81
N ASP A 485 4.91 14.93 19.66
CA ASP A 485 5.56 16.18 20.05
C ASP A 485 5.80 17.14 18.88
N SER A 486 5.09 17.02 17.78
CA SER A 486 5.21 18.01 16.71
C SER A 486 4.61 19.34 17.15
N ALA A 487 5.27 20.00 18.13
CA ALA A 487 5.08 21.41 18.37
C ALA A 487 5.35 22.14 17.05
N SER A 488 4.40 22.93 16.64
CA SER A 488 4.44 23.86 15.54
C SER A 488 5.79 24.60 15.46
N ASN A 489 6.63 24.25 14.50
CA ASN A 489 7.47 25.27 13.91
C ASN A 489 6.57 26.05 12.95
N THR A 490 5.91 27.05 13.50
CA THR A 490 5.32 28.17 12.75
C THR A 490 6.39 28.95 12.02
#